data_3de821ac607efc88846cc1583a3d787f
#
_entry.id   3de821ac607efc88846cc1583a3d787f
#
_cell.length_a   1.000
_cell.length_b   1.000
_cell.length_c   1.000
_cell.angle_alpha   90.00
_cell.angle_beta   90.00
_cell.angle_gamma   90.00
#
_symmetry.space_group_name_H-M   'P 1'
#
loop_
_entity.id
_entity.type
_entity.pdbx_description
1 polymer ?
#
loop_
_entity_poly.entity_id
_entity_poly.type
_entity_poly.pdbx_seq_one_letter_code
_entity_poly.pdbx_strand_id
1 'polypeptide(L)'
;MNRPVDRPGHRRAPAAGPVLITSRPLDEYCAYLGLTRADLSRLPGPLLDCPGGAAAFAAEARTLGCEVVAVDPGYALGPRRLAELAAVGHDTMAGAIRRDPAHHLPRGRHGRRRPDKYLRSWERARRLFAADAAAHPGHYVAAALPRLPFADGSFALTLSSYLLFAYPALFTPADQFRALRELARVTAPDGEVRIFPLYDHTGSLSPHLTELRAALRHHRIASRVLTTTPPHRILALTPAR
;
A
#
# COMPACT_ATOMS: atom_id res chain seq x y z
N MET A 1 -43.62 24.37 -31.55
CA MET A 1 -43.15 24.65 -30.18
C MET A 1 -42.52 23.39 -29.64
N ASN A 2 -41.19 23.21 -29.82
CA ASN A 2 -40.43 22.06 -29.29
C ASN A 2 -39.76 22.52 -27.99
N ARG A 3 -40.09 21.88 -26.87
CA ARG A 3 -39.39 22.04 -25.58
C ARG A 3 -38.07 21.23 -25.65
N PRO A 4 -36.94 21.78 -25.21
CA PRO A 4 -35.71 21.00 -25.08
C PRO A 4 -35.81 20.03 -23.91
N VAL A 5 -35.42 18.79 -24.14
CA VAL A 5 -35.32 17.73 -23.15
C VAL A 5 -34.07 18.02 -22.29
N ASP A 6 -34.32 18.27 -21.00
CA ASP A 6 -33.26 18.42 -19.99
C ASP A 6 -32.42 17.15 -19.91
N ARG A 7 -31.13 17.24 -20.23
CA ARG A 7 -30.16 16.18 -20.01
C ARG A 7 -29.81 16.11 -18.53
N PRO A 8 -29.87 14.95 -17.87
CA PRO A 8 -29.48 14.83 -16.47
C PRO A 8 -28.00 15.24 -16.31
N GLY A 9 -27.77 16.23 -15.44
CA GLY A 9 -26.46 16.76 -15.15
C GLY A 9 -25.49 15.67 -14.70
N HIS A 10 -24.34 15.60 -15.36
CA HIS A 10 -23.21 14.82 -14.90
C HIS A 10 -22.84 15.33 -13.50
N ARG A 11 -23.15 14.56 -12.48
CA ARG A 11 -22.57 14.76 -11.14
C ARG A 11 -21.07 14.67 -11.30
N ARG A 12 -20.40 15.81 -11.16
CA ARG A 12 -18.95 15.89 -11.08
C ARG A 12 -18.52 14.95 -9.96
N ALA A 13 -17.71 13.94 -10.27
CA ALA A 13 -17.11 13.08 -9.25
C ALA A 13 -16.43 13.96 -8.20
N PRO A 14 -16.57 13.67 -6.90
CA PRO A 14 -15.89 14.44 -5.88
C PRO A 14 -14.39 14.45 -6.21
N ALA A 15 -13.77 15.63 -6.13
CA ALA A 15 -12.34 15.78 -6.34
C ALA A 15 -11.61 14.80 -5.41
N ALA A 16 -10.73 13.96 -5.97
CA ALA A 16 -9.93 13.04 -5.19
C ALA A 16 -9.16 13.84 -4.14
N GLY A 17 -9.43 13.57 -2.87
CA GLY A 17 -8.65 14.15 -1.77
C GLY A 17 -7.18 13.74 -1.88
N PRO A 18 -6.27 14.47 -1.23
CA PRO A 18 -4.85 14.13 -1.24
C PRO A 18 -4.64 12.71 -0.68
N VAL A 19 -3.64 11.99 -1.23
CA VAL A 19 -3.24 10.68 -0.70
C VAL A 19 -2.83 10.84 0.76
N LEU A 20 -3.45 10.05 1.62
CA LEU A 20 -3.19 10.09 3.06
C LEU A 20 -1.86 9.41 3.35
N ILE A 21 -0.90 10.15 3.89
CA ILE A 21 0.35 9.58 4.39
C ILE A 21 0.05 8.92 5.73
N THR A 22 0.33 7.62 5.80
CA THR A 22 0.03 6.80 6.99
C THR A 22 1.31 6.26 7.61
N SER A 23 1.23 5.88 8.88
CA SER A 23 2.35 5.32 9.65
C SER A 23 1.97 3.98 10.27
N ARG A 24 2.01 2.93 9.45
CA ARG A 24 1.63 1.59 9.89
C ARG A 24 2.81 0.81 10.46
N PRO A 25 2.62 0.03 11.54
CA PRO A 25 3.62 -0.91 12.04
C PRO A 25 3.69 -2.18 11.18
N LEU A 26 4.78 -2.94 11.35
CA LEU A 26 5.03 -4.22 10.68
C LEU A 26 3.89 -5.22 10.85
N ASP A 27 3.34 -5.35 12.06
CA ASP A 27 2.27 -6.32 12.34
C ASP A 27 1.00 -6.04 11.52
N GLU A 28 0.74 -4.78 11.19
CA GLU A 28 -0.38 -4.38 10.33
C GLU A 28 -0.13 -4.79 8.87
N TYR A 29 1.10 -4.60 8.37
CA TYR A 29 1.53 -5.10 7.05
C TYR A 29 1.41 -6.62 6.97
N CYS A 30 1.92 -7.33 7.97
CA CYS A 30 1.83 -8.79 8.03
C CYS A 30 0.37 -9.27 7.98
N ALA A 31 -0.52 -8.65 8.76
CA ALA A 31 -1.94 -9.01 8.78
C ALA A 31 -2.62 -8.77 7.43
N TYR A 32 -2.37 -7.63 6.79
CA TYR A 32 -3.01 -7.28 5.52
C TYR A 32 -2.47 -8.08 4.35
N LEU A 33 -1.16 -8.30 4.30
CA LEU A 33 -0.49 -8.93 3.16
C LEU A 33 -0.28 -10.44 3.32
N GLY A 34 -0.77 -11.02 4.43
CA GLY A 34 -0.66 -12.46 4.69
C GLY A 34 0.78 -12.91 4.87
N LEU A 35 1.58 -12.10 5.57
CA LEU A 35 2.97 -12.38 5.90
C LEU A 35 3.11 -12.72 7.39
N THR A 36 4.15 -13.43 7.72
CA THR A 36 4.62 -13.62 9.08
C THR A 36 6.02 -13.03 9.26
N ARG A 37 6.42 -12.76 10.50
CA ARG A 37 7.81 -12.37 10.80
C ARG A 37 8.81 -13.42 10.34
N ALA A 38 8.43 -14.71 10.42
CA ALA A 38 9.27 -15.81 9.96
C ALA A 38 9.41 -15.86 8.43
N ASP A 39 8.37 -15.47 7.67
CA ASP A 39 8.49 -15.34 6.21
C ASP A 39 9.49 -14.24 5.86
N LEU A 40 9.39 -13.09 6.54
CA LEU A 40 10.29 -11.97 6.32
C LEU A 40 11.75 -12.34 6.64
N SER A 41 12.01 -12.97 7.78
CA SER A 41 13.38 -13.35 8.18
C SER A 41 14.05 -14.42 7.29
N ARG A 42 13.29 -15.06 6.40
CA ARG A 42 13.76 -16.08 5.46
C ARG A 42 13.81 -15.62 4.01
N LEU A 43 13.54 -14.34 3.76
CA LEU A 43 13.59 -13.84 2.38
C LEU A 43 14.98 -14.06 1.78
N PRO A 44 15.05 -14.57 0.54
CA PRO A 44 16.33 -14.87 -0.10
C PRO A 44 17.04 -13.62 -0.67
N GLY A 45 16.45 -12.44 -0.53
CA GLY A 45 16.98 -11.20 -1.07
C GLY A 45 16.20 -9.97 -0.60
N PRO A 46 16.49 -8.80 -1.17
CA PRO A 46 15.89 -7.54 -0.75
C PRO A 46 14.35 -7.50 -0.93
N LEU A 47 13.70 -6.69 -0.10
CA LEU A 47 12.28 -6.42 -0.14
C LEU A 47 12.05 -4.96 -0.55
N LEU A 48 11.07 -4.73 -1.45
CA LEU A 48 10.58 -3.41 -1.82
C LEU A 48 9.25 -3.12 -1.13
N ASP A 49 9.14 -1.95 -0.46
CA ASP A 49 7.88 -1.38 0.05
C ASP A 49 7.52 -0.12 -0.77
N CYS A 50 6.46 -0.19 -1.59
CA CYS A 50 6.07 0.88 -2.52
C CYS A 50 4.53 1.03 -2.61
N PRO A 51 3.94 2.11 -2.07
CA PRO A 51 4.56 3.24 -1.37
C PRO A 51 4.86 2.92 0.09
N GLY A 52 6.01 3.36 0.58
CA GLY A 52 6.40 3.14 1.98
C GLY A 52 5.79 4.16 2.95
N GLY A 53 5.46 5.38 2.50
CA GLY A 53 4.93 6.43 3.36
C GLY A 53 5.81 6.69 4.57
N ALA A 54 5.17 6.92 5.73
CA ALA A 54 5.87 7.03 7.02
C ALA A 54 5.69 5.77 7.90
N ALA A 55 5.63 4.59 7.27
CA ALA A 55 5.45 3.32 7.97
C ALA A 55 6.73 2.88 8.69
N ALA A 56 6.56 2.20 9.83
CA ALA A 56 7.68 1.57 10.53
C ALA A 56 8.12 0.24 9.88
N PHE A 57 7.47 -0.17 8.80
CA PHE A 57 7.70 -1.48 8.20
C PHE A 57 9.19 -1.74 7.90
N ALA A 58 9.86 -0.82 7.21
CA ALA A 58 11.29 -0.95 6.89
C ALA A 58 12.15 -1.03 8.15
N ALA A 59 11.92 -0.14 9.12
CA ALA A 59 12.62 -0.11 10.39
C ALA A 59 12.48 -1.41 11.19
N GLU A 60 11.23 -1.91 11.31
CA GLU A 60 10.93 -3.11 12.09
C GLU A 60 11.37 -4.40 11.36
N ALA A 61 11.23 -4.48 10.02
CA ALA A 61 11.68 -5.62 9.24
C ALA A 61 13.21 -5.75 9.22
N ARG A 62 13.93 -4.64 9.26
CA ARG A 62 15.38 -4.62 9.39
C ARG A 62 15.86 -5.30 10.69
N THR A 63 15.10 -5.18 11.77
CA THR A 63 15.42 -5.91 13.02
C THR A 63 15.26 -7.43 12.91
N LEU A 64 14.59 -7.91 11.86
CA LEU A 64 14.47 -9.34 11.53
C LEU A 64 15.52 -9.81 10.54
N GLY A 65 16.50 -8.96 10.18
CA GLY A 65 17.53 -9.23 9.20
C GLY A 65 17.10 -8.99 7.74
N CYS A 66 15.93 -8.40 7.49
CA CYS A 66 15.51 -8.10 6.12
C CYS A 66 16.24 -6.86 5.59
N GLU A 67 16.74 -6.95 4.37
CA GLU A 67 17.12 -5.79 3.59
C GLU A 67 15.85 -5.20 2.96
N VAL A 68 15.47 -3.98 3.38
CA VAL A 68 14.26 -3.32 2.88
C VAL A 68 14.61 -2.00 2.24
N VAL A 69 14.12 -1.79 1.02
CA VAL A 69 14.09 -0.49 0.34
C VAL A 69 12.66 0.00 0.34
N ALA A 70 12.44 1.19 0.89
CA ALA A 70 11.15 1.87 0.86
C ALA A 70 11.14 2.93 -0.25
N VAL A 71 10.05 3.01 -1.01
CA VAL A 71 9.88 3.99 -2.09
C VAL A 71 8.62 4.81 -1.84
N ASP A 72 8.76 6.13 -1.88
CA ASP A 72 7.63 7.06 -1.80
C ASP A 72 8.07 8.42 -2.39
N PRO A 73 7.26 9.10 -3.23
CA PRO A 73 7.62 10.44 -3.72
C PRO A 73 7.80 11.46 -2.59
N GLY A 74 7.15 11.25 -1.44
CA GLY A 74 7.27 12.09 -0.25
C GLY A 74 8.68 12.07 0.38
N TYR A 75 9.53 11.09 0.07
CA TYR A 75 10.91 11.06 0.60
C TYR A 75 11.78 12.21 0.07
N ALA A 76 11.40 12.81 -1.05
CA ALA A 76 12.04 14.05 -1.52
C ALA A 76 11.90 15.23 -0.53
N LEU A 77 10.92 15.19 0.36
CA LEU A 77 10.71 16.22 1.40
C LEU A 77 11.62 16.02 2.63
N GLY A 78 12.30 14.89 2.72
CA GLY A 78 13.04 14.45 3.88
C GLY A 78 12.17 13.83 4.98
N PRO A 79 12.78 13.00 5.87
CA PRO A 79 12.06 12.17 6.85
C PRO A 79 11.27 12.98 7.88
N ARG A 80 11.82 14.13 8.31
CA ARG A 80 11.14 15.01 9.28
C ARG A 80 9.83 15.56 8.69
N ARG A 81 9.88 16.13 7.48
CA ARG A 81 8.70 16.72 6.85
C ARG A 81 7.64 15.67 6.54
N LEU A 82 8.05 14.50 6.10
CA LEU A 82 7.13 13.40 5.85
C LEU A 82 6.46 12.91 7.15
N ALA A 83 7.21 12.83 8.26
CA ALA A 83 6.65 12.48 9.56
C ALA A 83 5.63 13.53 10.06
N GLU A 84 5.85 14.82 9.79
CA GLU A 84 4.88 15.90 10.07
C GLU A 84 3.57 15.70 9.26
N LEU A 85 3.67 15.42 7.97
CA LEU A 85 2.52 15.14 7.12
C LEU A 85 1.77 13.88 7.57
N ALA A 86 2.49 12.84 8.02
CA ALA A 86 1.88 11.65 8.57
C ALA A 86 1.18 11.90 9.93
N ALA A 87 1.57 12.95 10.66
CA ALA A 87 0.80 13.36 11.86
C ALA A 87 -0.58 13.90 11.47
N VAL A 88 -0.68 14.69 10.42
CA VAL A 88 -1.98 15.15 9.88
C VAL A 88 -2.82 13.97 9.42
N GLY A 89 -2.20 13.00 8.75
CA GLY A 89 -2.84 11.74 8.36
C GLY A 89 -3.37 10.94 9.56
N HIS A 90 -2.59 10.88 10.64
CA HIS A 90 -2.99 10.26 11.89
C HIS A 90 -4.24 10.93 12.49
N ASP A 91 -4.30 12.26 12.53
CA ASP A 91 -5.44 13.00 13.09
C ASP A 91 -6.70 12.81 12.23
N THR A 92 -6.54 12.79 10.93
CA THR A 92 -7.62 12.49 9.98
C THR A 92 -8.18 11.08 10.23
N MET A 93 -7.32 10.09 10.39
CA MET A 93 -7.71 8.71 10.68
C MET A 93 -8.33 8.58 12.07
N ALA A 94 -7.81 9.28 13.07
CA ALA A 94 -8.39 9.32 14.41
C ALA A 94 -9.83 9.85 14.38
N GLY A 95 -10.10 10.87 13.60
CA GLY A 95 -11.45 11.38 13.37
C GLY A 95 -12.36 10.34 12.68
N ALA A 96 -11.89 9.64 11.66
CA ALA A 96 -12.63 8.59 10.97
C ALA A 96 -12.95 7.41 11.90
N ILE A 97 -11.97 6.95 12.68
CA ILE A 97 -12.12 5.86 13.65
C ILE A 97 -13.14 6.21 14.74
N ARG A 98 -13.15 7.45 15.23
CA ARG A 98 -14.14 7.88 16.24
C ARG A 98 -15.56 7.87 15.68
N ARG A 99 -15.72 8.24 14.40
CA ARG A 99 -17.05 8.24 13.74
C ARG A 99 -17.55 6.84 13.44
N ASP A 100 -16.68 5.95 12.96
CA ASP A 100 -17.02 4.56 12.64
C ASP A 100 -15.87 3.60 12.98
N PRO A 101 -15.77 3.19 14.26
CA PRO A 101 -14.76 2.21 14.67
C PRO A 101 -14.94 0.84 14.01
N ALA A 102 -16.16 0.53 13.58
CA ALA A 102 -16.47 -0.77 13.00
C ALA A 102 -15.84 -0.95 11.62
N HIS A 103 -15.81 0.12 10.85
CA HIS A 103 -15.23 0.14 9.50
C HIS A 103 -13.68 0.20 9.52
N HIS A 104 -13.12 0.95 10.47
CA HIS A 104 -11.69 1.30 10.42
C HIS A 104 -10.79 0.43 11.31
N LEU A 105 -11.34 -0.34 12.23
CA LEU A 105 -10.53 -1.11 13.16
C LEU A 105 -10.74 -2.61 13.03
N PRO A 106 -9.66 -3.40 13.01
CA PRO A 106 -9.79 -4.85 13.12
C PRO A 106 -10.40 -5.25 14.45
N ARG A 107 -11.14 -6.34 14.47
CA ARG A 107 -11.60 -6.95 15.72
C ARG A 107 -10.40 -7.55 16.46
N GLY A 108 -10.16 -7.12 17.70
CA GLY A 108 -9.17 -7.72 18.57
C GLY A 108 -9.59 -9.14 19.03
N ARG A 109 -8.67 -9.85 19.70
CA ARG A 109 -8.84 -11.25 20.15
C ARG A 109 -10.16 -11.56 20.88
N HIS A 110 -10.77 -10.58 21.53
CA HIS A 110 -12.05 -10.73 22.26
C HIS A 110 -13.18 -9.89 21.66
N GLY A 111 -13.14 -9.65 20.33
CA GLY A 111 -14.15 -8.83 19.65
C GLY A 111 -14.10 -7.33 19.99
N ARG A 112 -13.22 -6.90 20.89
CA ARG A 112 -13.08 -5.50 21.32
C ARG A 112 -12.19 -4.73 20.36
N ARG A 113 -12.69 -3.60 19.86
CA ARG A 113 -11.89 -2.60 19.14
C ARG A 113 -11.28 -1.64 20.16
N ARG A 114 -9.98 -1.34 19.99
CA ARG A 114 -9.24 -0.44 20.89
C ARG A 114 -8.65 0.72 20.11
N PRO A 115 -9.43 1.78 19.83
CA PRO A 115 -9.00 2.94 19.05
C PRO A 115 -7.70 3.54 19.52
N ASP A 116 -7.59 3.80 20.83
CA ASP A 116 -6.39 4.43 21.39
C ASP A 116 -5.12 3.59 21.26
N LYS A 117 -5.25 2.25 21.41
CA LYS A 117 -4.10 1.36 21.23
C LYS A 117 -3.64 1.38 19.77
N TYR A 118 -4.59 1.37 18.83
CA TYR A 118 -4.31 1.43 17.41
C TYR A 118 -3.63 2.75 17.02
N LEU A 119 -4.17 3.88 17.45
CA LEU A 119 -3.62 5.19 17.17
C LEU A 119 -2.23 5.38 17.80
N ARG A 120 -2.00 4.91 19.02
CA ARG A 120 -0.66 4.92 19.63
C ARG A 120 0.34 4.05 18.87
N SER A 121 -0.10 2.94 18.25
CA SER A 121 0.80 2.13 17.42
C SER A 121 1.26 2.89 16.17
N TRP A 122 0.40 3.68 15.56
CA TRP A 122 0.76 4.53 14.42
C TRP A 122 1.69 5.68 14.81
N GLU A 123 1.47 6.28 15.96
CA GLU A 123 2.36 7.32 16.48
C GLU A 123 3.77 6.77 16.75
N ARG A 124 3.85 5.58 17.35
CA ARG A 124 5.14 4.88 17.54
C ARG A 124 5.78 4.57 16.20
N ALA A 125 5.02 4.04 15.23
CA ALA A 125 5.51 3.69 13.90
C ALA A 125 6.12 4.92 13.19
N ARG A 126 5.45 6.08 13.26
CA ARG A 126 5.95 7.34 12.70
C ARG A 126 7.29 7.74 13.29
N ARG A 127 7.48 7.58 14.61
CA ARG A 127 8.77 7.88 15.27
C ARG A 127 9.87 6.91 14.82
N LEU A 128 9.55 5.63 14.71
CA LEU A 128 10.48 4.62 14.22
C LEU A 128 10.89 4.90 12.76
N PHE A 129 9.94 5.22 11.90
CA PHE A 129 10.21 5.64 10.52
C PHE A 129 11.19 6.82 10.49
N ALA A 130 10.91 7.90 11.24
CA ALA A 130 11.74 9.10 11.21
C ALA A 130 13.17 8.82 11.66
N ALA A 131 13.34 7.98 12.70
CA ALA A 131 14.65 7.58 13.21
C ALA A 131 15.41 6.70 12.21
N ASP A 132 14.74 5.68 11.63
CA ASP A 132 15.37 4.75 10.69
C ASP A 132 15.73 5.45 9.37
N ALA A 133 14.86 6.30 8.84
CA ALA A 133 15.12 7.05 7.61
C ALA A 133 16.27 8.05 7.77
N ALA A 134 16.46 8.60 8.96
CA ALA A 134 17.61 9.44 9.25
C ALA A 134 18.92 8.63 9.38
N ALA A 135 18.84 7.43 9.94
CA ALA A 135 20.00 6.54 10.13
C ALA A 135 20.41 5.81 8.84
N HIS A 136 19.45 5.52 7.96
CA HIS A 136 19.63 4.71 6.75
C HIS A 136 19.07 5.40 5.49
N PRO A 137 19.50 6.63 5.16
CA PRO A 137 18.87 7.43 4.09
C PRO A 137 18.92 6.74 2.72
N GLY A 138 19.91 5.92 2.42
CA GLY A 138 20.03 5.17 1.16
C GLY A 138 18.97 4.10 0.94
N HIS A 139 18.20 3.74 1.96
CA HIS A 139 17.11 2.76 1.87
C HIS A 139 15.73 3.41 1.69
N TYR A 140 15.65 4.73 1.58
CA TYR A 140 14.42 5.50 1.38
C TYR A 140 14.53 6.31 0.09
N VAL A 141 13.94 5.78 -0.99
CA VAL A 141 14.12 6.30 -2.34
C VAL A 141 12.93 7.15 -2.75
N ALA A 142 13.19 8.40 -3.12
CA ALA A 142 12.19 9.33 -3.64
C ALA A 142 11.85 8.97 -5.10
N ALA A 143 10.82 8.16 -5.30
CA ALA A 143 10.32 7.78 -6.62
C ALA A 143 8.82 7.45 -6.55
N ALA A 144 8.19 7.32 -7.71
CA ALA A 144 6.77 7.04 -7.85
C ALA A 144 6.49 6.06 -8.99
N LEU A 145 5.48 5.19 -8.78
CA LEU A 145 4.90 4.41 -9.85
C LEU A 145 4.37 5.33 -10.97
N PRO A 146 4.45 4.91 -12.22
CA PRO A 146 4.83 3.59 -12.72
C PRO A 146 6.31 3.49 -13.16
N ARG A 147 7.24 4.25 -12.60
CA ARG A 147 8.67 4.19 -12.94
C ARG A 147 9.50 4.20 -11.69
N LEU A 148 10.20 3.07 -11.45
CA LEU A 148 11.07 2.90 -10.30
C LEU A 148 12.53 2.82 -10.73
N PRO A 149 13.48 3.44 -9.99
CA PRO A 149 14.88 3.53 -10.39
C PRO A 149 15.67 2.26 -10.01
N PHE A 150 15.09 1.08 -10.30
CA PHE A 150 15.72 -0.21 -10.01
C PHE A 150 15.82 -1.04 -11.27
N ALA A 151 16.82 -1.92 -11.33
CA ALA A 151 16.96 -2.91 -12.37
C ALA A 151 15.83 -3.96 -12.30
N ASP A 152 15.63 -4.69 -13.41
CA ASP A 152 14.71 -5.82 -13.44
C ASP A 152 15.13 -6.88 -12.43
N GLY A 153 14.17 -7.47 -11.74
CA GLY A 153 14.41 -8.57 -10.81
C GLY A 153 15.20 -8.23 -9.56
N SER A 154 15.24 -6.96 -9.12
CA SER A 154 16.03 -6.51 -7.97
C SER A 154 15.53 -7.01 -6.62
N PHE A 155 14.26 -7.41 -6.50
CA PHE A 155 13.63 -7.71 -5.21
C PHE A 155 13.04 -9.11 -5.15
N ALA A 156 13.28 -9.81 -4.04
CA ALA A 156 12.68 -11.12 -3.78
C ALA A 156 11.19 -11.00 -3.41
N LEU A 157 10.79 -9.91 -2.79
CA LEU A 157 9.41 -9.59 -2.44
C LEU A 157 9.13 -8.11 -2.66
N THR A 158 8.02 -7.79 -3.32
CA THR A 158 7.56 -6.42 -3.50
C THR A 158 6.18 -6.25 -2.86
N LEU A 159 6.05 -5.26 -2.00
CA LEU A 159 4.79 -4.94 -1.32
C LEU A 159 4.23 -3.63 -1.83
N SER A 160 2.92 -3.58 -2.06
CA SER A 160 2.21 -2.34 -2.35
C SER A 160 0.94 -2.26 -1.52
N SER A 161 0.91 -1.30 -0.60
CA SER A 161 -0.20 -1.16 0.32
C SER A 161 -0.89 0.19 0.20
N TYR A 162 -2.24 0.17 0.22
CA TYR A 162 -3.11 1.34 0.29
C TYR A 162 -2.86 2.42 -0.77
N LEU A 163 -2.57 2.02 -2.02
CA LEU A 163 -2.38 2.96 -3.12
C LEU A 163 -3.31 2.65 -4.31
N LEU A 164 -2.99 1.66 -5.12
CA LEU A 164 -3.50 1.52 -6.49
C LEU A 164 -5.02 1.40 -6.58
N PHE A 165 -5.64 0.64 -5.69
CA PHE A 165 -7.08 0.43 -5.69
C PHE A 165 -7.80 1.26 -4.62
N ALA A 166 -7.07 1.74 -3.61
CA ALA A 166 -7.63 2.58 -2.56
C ALA A 166 -8.03 3.99 -3.05
N TYR A 167 -7.42 4.45 -4.16
CA TYR A 167 -7.63 5.77 -4.75
C TYR A 167 -8.03 5.68 -6.22
N PRO A 168 -9.22 5.13 -6.56
CA PRO A 168 -9.63 4.93 -7.95
C PRO A 168 -9.75 6.23 -8.76
N ALA A 169 -9.94 7.37 -8.10
CA ALA A 169 -9.95 8.68 -8.74
C ALA A 169 -8.57 9.17 -9.19
N LEU A 170 -7.48 8.61 -8.63
CA LEU A 170 -6.09 8.97 -8.96
C LEU A 170 -5.45 8.00 -9.95
N PHE A 171 -5.95 6.76 -10.01
CA PHE A 171 -5.38 5.69 -10.83
C PHE A 171 -6.44 5.13 -11.76
N THR A 172 -6.37 5.51 -13.03
CA THR A 172 -7.18 4.85 -14.07
C THR A 172 -6.80 3.36 -14.20
N PRO A 173 -7.63 2.50 -14.79
CA PRO A 173 -7.24 1.11 -15.07
C PRO A 173 -5.92 0.97 -15.83
N ALA A 174 -5.63 1.91 -16.75
CA ALA A 174 -4.36 1.95 -17.48
C ALA A 174 -3.18 2.33 -16.56
N ASP A 175 -3.38 3.24 -15.60
CA ASP A 175 -2.36 3.58 -14.61
C ASP A 175 -2.09 2.41 -13.66
N GLN A 176 -3.16 1.76 -13.19
CA GLN A 176 -3.06 0.54 -12.37
C GLN A 176 -2.28 -0.55 -13.10
N PHE A 177 -2.59 -0.78 -14.39
CA PHE A 177 -1.89 -1.77 -15.20
C PHE A 177 -0.40 -1.45 -15.34
N ARG A 178 -0.04 -0.19 -15.66
CA ARG A 178 1.36 0.25 -15.75
C ARG A 178 2.11 0.08 -14.45
N ALA A 179 1.47 0.43 -13.33
CA ALA A 179 2.05 0.27 -11.99
C ALA A 179 2.27 -1.20 -11.62
N LEU A 180 1.29 -2.08 -11.88
CA LEU A 180 1.41 -3.52 -11.62
C LEU A 180 2.53 -4.16 -12.45
N ARG A 181 2.69 -3.74 -13.71
CA ARG A 181 3.81 -4.19 -14.55
C ARG A 181 5.16 -3.73 -14.01
N GLU A 182 5.24 -2.50 -13.53
CA GLU A 182 6.48 -1.98 -12.97
C GLU A 182 6.87 -2.70 -11.68
N LEU A 183 5.90 -2.94 -10.78
CA LEU A 183 6.15 -3.75 -9.58
C LEU A 183 6.62 -5.17 -9.94
N ALA A 184 6.00 -5.78 -10.97
CA ALA A 184 6.44 -7.09 -11.45
C ALA A 184 7.83 -7.05 -12.10
N ARG A 185 8.16 -5.99 -12.86
CA ARG A 185 9.48 -5.83 -13.49
C ARG A 185 10.62 -5.81 -12.49
N VAL A 186 10.46 -5.07 -11.40
CA VAL A 186 11.51 -4.95 -10.36
C VAL A 186 11.57 -6.16 -9.43
N THR A 187 10.59 -7.06 -9.50
CA THR A 187 10.55 -8.30 -8.70
C THR A 187 11.24 -9.44 -9.45
N ALA A 188 12.04 -10.23 -8.74
CA ALA A 188 12.74 -11.39 -9.29
C ALA A 188 11.75 -12.42 -9.88
N PRO A 189 12.15 -13.23 -10.88
CA PRO A 189 11.27 -14.21 -11.52
C PRO A 189 10.71 -15.28 -10.57
N ASP A 190 11.41 -15.58 -9.49
CA ASP A 190 11.01 -16.48 -8.40
C ASP A 190 10.47 -15.72 -7.18
N GLY A 191 10.36 -14.39 -7.29
CA GLY A 191 9.79 -13.51 -6.27
C GLY A 191 8.28 -13.36 -6.38
N GLU A 192 7.71 -12.57 -5.49
CA GLU A 192 6.27 -12.30 -5.45
C GLU A 192 5.99 -10.81 -5.22
N VAL A 193 4.97 -10.28 -5.90
CA VAL A 193 4.39 -8.96 -5.57
C VAL A 193 3.11 -9.18 -4.77
N ARG A 194 2.92 -8.49 -3.66
CA ARG A 194 1.66 -8.49 -2.91
C ARG A 194 1.04 -7.11 -2.84
N ILE A 195 -0.22 -7.01 -3.24
CA ILE A 195 -0.96 -5.74 -3.32
C ILE A 195 -2.20 -5.80 -2.44
N PHE A 196 -2.41 -4.77 -1.61
CA PHE A 196 -3.55 -4.58 -0.73
C PHE A 196 -3.89 -3.08 -0.60
N PRO A 197 -5.16 -2.70 -0.46
CA PRO A 197 -6.38 -3.48 -0.65
C PRO A 197 -6.74 -3.65 -2.12
N LEU A 198 -7.72 -4.52 -2.41
CA LEU A 198 -8.35 -4.63 -3.74
C LEU A 198 -9.70 -3.88 -3.81
N TYR A 199 -10.00 -3.08 -2.83
CA TYR A 199 -11.23 -2.29 -2.69
C TYR A 199 -10.88 -0.82 -2.41
N ASP A 200 -11.80 0.05 -2.71
CA ASP A 200 -11.72 1.48 -2.46
C ASP A 200 -12.12 1.82 -1.00
N HIS A 201 -12.17 3.12 -0.70
CA HIS A 201 -12.56 3.65 0.61
C HIS A 201 -14.04 3.37 0.98
N THR A 202 -14.88 2.95 0.02
CA THR A 202 -16.28 2.52 0.28
C THR A 202 -16.38 1.03 0.60
N GLY A 203 -15.28 0.28 0.47
CA GLY A 203 -15.25 -1.17 0.59
C GLY A 203 -15.66 -1.90 -0.70
N SER A 204 -15.85 -1.18 -1.80
CA SER A 204 -16.21 -1.76 -3.09
C SER A 204 -14.98 -2.34 -3.78
N LEU A 205 -15.07 -3.61 -4.19
CA LEU A 205 -14.01 -4.28 -4.95
C LEU A 205 -13.79 -3.54 -6.27
N SER A 206 -12.54 -3.42 -6.71
CA SER A 206 -12.21 -2.82 -8.00
C SER A 206 -12.96 -3.51 -9.13
N PRO A 207 -13.79 -2.80 -9.90
CA PRO A 207 -14.59 -3.38 -10.99
C PRO A 207 -13.72 -3.89 -12.13
N HIS A 208 -12.50 -3.36 -12.29
CA HIS A 208 -11.57 -3.69 -13.38
C HIS A 208 -10.56 -4.78 -13.01
N LEU A 209 -10.69 -5.42 -11.85
CA LEU A 209 -9.70 -6.42 -11.40
C LEU A 209 -9.58 -7.61 -12.34
N THR A 210 -10.69 -8.06 -12.93
CA THR A 210 -10.71 -9.18 -13.87
C THR A 210 -9.98 -8.84 -15.18
N GLU A 211 -10.26 -7.68 -15.76
CA GLU A 211 -9.61 -7.18 -16.98
C GLU A 211 -8.11 -6.94 -16.74
N LEU A 212 -7.75 -6.33 -15.63
CA LEU A 212 -6.34 -6.12 -15.25
C LEU A 212 -5.57 -7.45 -15.15
N ARG A 213 -6.15 -8.46 -14.51
CA ARG A 213 -5.54 -9.79 -14.42
C ARG A 213 -5.41 -10.47 -15.78
N ALA A 214 -6.39 -10.31 -16.66
CA ALA A 214 -6.31 -10.82 -18.04
C ALA A 214 -5.19 -10.11 -18.82
N ALA A 215 -5.10 -8.78 -18.74
CA ALA A 215 -4.04 -8.00 -19.37
C ALA A 215 -2.64 -8.39 -18.85
N LEU A 216 -2.47 -8.57 -17.54
CA LEU A 216 -1.20 -9.01 -16.95
C LEU A 216 -0.75 -10.37 -17.51
N ARG A 217 -1.67 -11.32 -17.70
CA ARG A 217 -1.38 -12.64 -18.29
C ARG A 217 -0.83 -12.55 -19.71
N HIS A 218 -1.34 -11.62 -20.54
CA HIS A 218 -0.80 -11.36 -21.87
C HIS A 218 0.65 -10.86 -21.84
N HIS A 219 1.05 -10.26 -20.71
CA HIS A 219 2.43 -9.81 -20.45
C HIS A 219 3.25 -10.82 -19.63
N ARG A 220 2.83 -12.10 -19.59
CA ARG A 220 3.50 -13.18 -18.87
C ARG A 220 3.64 -12.93 -17.36
N ILE A 221 2.70 -12.21 -16.77
CA ILE A 221 2.63 -12.01 -15.33
C ILE A 221 1.46 -12.84 -14.79
N ALA A 222 1.77 -13.88 -14.03
CA ALA A 222 0.75 -14.68 -13.35
C ALA A 222 0.15 -13.89 -12.19
N SER A 223 -1.15 -14.08 -11.94
CA SER A 223 -1.83 -13.39 -10.85
C SER A 223 -2.80 -14.29 -10.11
N ARG A 224 -2.83 -14.17 -8.79
CA ARG A 224 -3.75 -14.88 -7.90
C ARG A 224 -4.39 -13.91 -6.93
N VAL A 225 -5.68 -14.11 -6.62
CA VAL A 225 -6.31 -13.42 -5.49
C VAL A 225 -6.23 -14.37 -4.30
N LEU A 226 -5.57 -13.94 -3.24
CA LEU A 226 -5.41 -14.72 -2.01
C LEU A 226 -6.28 -14.12 -0.90
N THR A 227 -6.70 -14.96 0.04
CA THR A 227 -7.36 -14.54 1.28
C THR A 227 -6.41 -14.76 2.43
N THR A 228 -6.15 -13.72 3.21
CA THR A 228 -5.24 -13.75 4.37
C THR A 228 -5.98 -14.16 5.65
N THR A 229 -5.24 -14.32 6.75
CA THR A 229 -5.80 -14.53 8.09
C THR A 229 -5.26 -13.42 9.02
N PRO A 230 -6.09 -12.51 9.53
CA PRO A 230 -7.54 -12.36 9.32
C PRO A 230 -7.91 -12.12 7.85
N PRO A 231 -9.18 -12.35 7.45
CA PRO A 231 -9.54 -12.40 6.03
C PRO A 231 -9.45 -11.03 5.37
N HIS A 232 -8.46 -10.86 4.53
CA HIS A 232 -8.31 -9.77 3.57
C HIS A 232 -8.06 -10.38 2.19
N ARG A 233 -8.52 -9.71 1.15
CA ARG A 233 -8.23 -10.11 -0.24
C ARG A 233 -7.07 -9.30 -0.76
N ILE A 234 -6.02 -10.00 -1.20
CA ILE A 234 -4.83 -9.41 -1.81
C ILE A 234 -4.65 -9.94 -3.23
N LEU A 235 -3.98 -9.17 -4.07
CA LEU A 235 -3.49 -9.61 -5.36
C LEU A 235 -2.03 -10.00 -5.22
N ALA A 236 -1.71 -11.26 -5.51
CA ALA A 236 -0.36 -11.74 -5.64
C ALA A 236 0.01 -11.85 -7.13
N LEU A 237 1.17 -11.28 -7.51
CA LEU A 237 1.73 -11.42 -8.85
C LEU A 237 3.04 -12.20 -8.78
N THR A 238 3.24 -13.06 -9.77
CA THR A 238 4.50 -13.77 -9.99
C THR A 238 4.97 -13.42 -11.41
N PRO A 239 6.12 -12.72 -11.56
CA PRO A 239 6.72 -12.51 -12.87
C PRO A 239 7.05 -13.86 -13.51
N ALA A 240 6.85 -14.00 -14.82
CA ALA A 240 7.32 -15.19 -15.52
C ALA A 240 8.82 -15.11 -15.76
N ARG A 241 9.44 -16.26 -15.82
CA ARG A 241 10.84 -16.44 -16.26
C ARG A 241 11.00 -16.09 -17.72
#